data_740dc37736f9a529f3d5efdf1ee4e0a6
#
_entry.id   740dc37736f9a529f3d5efdf1ee4e0a6
#
_cell.length_a   1.000
_cell.length_b   1.000
_cell.length_c   1.000
_cell.angle_alpha   90.00
_cell.angle_beta   90.00
_cell.angle_gamma   90.00
#
_symmetry.space_group_name_H-M   'P 1'
#
loop_
_entity.id
_entity.type
_entity.pdbx_description
1 polymer ?
#
loop_
_entity_poly.entity_id
_entity_poly.type
_entity_poly.pdbx_seq_one_letter_code
_entity_poly.pdbx_strand_id
1 'polypeptide(L)'
;MKNVNLALTALLLCGSLNAKESDFAEKVYVDAVKQVAEMQDNRITFSEDVIITQGTIKIKADKVVVIRSGDKGAEVMTAYGNPATFFQVLDNGKPVNAHGNSIRYELKNRLVTITGNGQLKQEDSQVTGDLIRYDIVKQKMIAESKGPTQRVKTVFLPDQVENFDKPADQ
;
A
#
# COMPACT_ATOMS: atom_id res chain seq x y z
N MET A 1 -57.16 2.20 -37.35
CA MET A 1 -56.07 3.14 -36.94
C MET A 1 -55.47 2.62 -35.65
N LYS A 2 -54.31 1.96 -35.73
CA LYS A 2 -53.65 1.32 -34.58
C LYS A 2 -52.45 2.17 -34.17
N ASN A 3 -52.50 2.77 -33.01
CA ASN A 3 -51.39 3.53 -32.44
C ASN A 3 -50.36 2.56 -31.84
N VAL A 4 -49.18 2.52 -32.43
CA VAL A 4 -48.04 1.77 -31.91
C VAL A 4 -47.25 2.73 -30.99
N ASN A 5 -47.39 2.52 -29.68
CA ASN A 5 -46.54 3.18 -28.68
C ASN A 5 -45.17 2.52 -28.68
N LEU A 6 -44.19 3.22 -29.21
CA LEU A 6 -42.79 2.84 -29.15
C LEU A 6 -42.24 3.29 -27.78
N ALA A 7 -42.20 2.37 -26.81
CA ALA A 7 -41.57 2.59 -25.52
C ALA A 7 -40.04 2.52 -25.70
N LEU A 8 -39.41 3.68 -25.69
CA LEU A 8 -37.93 3.83 -25.69
C LEU A 8 -37.40 3.51 -24.27
N THR A 9 -36.99 2.25 -24.06
CA THR A 9 -36.35 1.82 -22.83
C THR A 9 -34.93 2.37 -22.81
N ALA A 10 -34.69 3.46 -22.07
CA ALA A 10 -33.37 3.97 -21.77
C ALA A 10 -32.66 3.00 -20.83
N LEU A 11 -31.75 2.21 -21.38
CA LEU A 11 -30.84 1.35 -20.59
C LEU A 11 -29.80 2.24 -19.91
N LEU A 12 -30.06 2.57 -18.64
CA LEU A 12 -29.09 3.21 -17.76
C LEU A 12 -27.96 2.21 -17.52
N LEU A 13 -26.85 2.35 -18.25
CA LEU A 13 -25.58 1.74 -17.87
C LEU A 13 -25.10 2.43 -16.58
N CYS A 14 -25.50 1.90 -15.43
CA CYS A 14 -24.79 2.13 -14.19
C CYS A 14 -23.40 1.49 -14.33
N GLY A 15 -22.44 2.25 -14.83
CA GLY A 15 -21.04 1.92 -14.74
C GLY A 15 -20.69 1.88 -13.25
N SER A 16 -20.52 0.68 -12.71
CA SER A 16 -19.95 0.48 -11.37
C SER A 16 -18.57 1.09 -11.39
N LEU A 17 -18.40 2.24 -10.71
CA LEU A 17 -17.10 2.78 -10.34
C LEU A 17 -16.51 1.82 -9.31
N ASN A 18 -15.96 0.70 -9.79
CA ASN A 18 -15.14 -0.17 -8.94
C ASN A 18 -13.82 0.56 -8.73
N ALA A 19 -13.63 1.10 -7.53
CA ALA A 19 -12.34 1.55 -7.06
C ALA A 19 -11.31 0.44 -7.34
N LYS A 20 -10.13 0.82 -7.78
CA LYS A 20 -9.07 -0.09 -8.21
C LYS A 20 -8.66 -1.09 -7.12
N GLU A 21 -9.39 -2.18 -6.96
CA GLU A 21 -8.86 -3.41 -6.35
C GLU A 21 -7.78 -4.07 -7.23
N SER A 22 -7.41 -3.41 -8.34
CA SER A 22 -6.61 -3.99 -9.41
C SER A 22 -5.23 -4.46 -8.97
N ASP A 23 -4.54 -3.71 -8.10
CA ASP A 23 -3.20 -4.11 -7.66
C ASP A 23 -3.20 -5.45 -6.92
N PHE A 24 -4.22 -5.71 -6.09
CA PHE A 24 -4.29 -6.94 -5.27
C PHE A 24 -4.77 -8.16 -6.05
N ALA A 25 -5.36 -7.97 -7.22
CA ALA A 25 -5.70 -9.04 -8.16
C ALA A 25 -4.51 -9.44 -9.03
N GLU A 26 -3.48 -8.59 -9.09
CA GLU A 26 -2.28 -8.81 -9.88
C GLU A 26 -1.33 -9.81 -9.20
N LYS A 27 -0.54 -10.49 -10.04
CA LYS A 27 0.48 -11.41 -9.56
C LYS A 27 1.59 -10.64 -8.83
N VAL A 28 2.13 -11.27 -7.78
CA VAL A 28 3.34 -10.80 -7.12
C VAL A 28 4.56 -11.36 -7.84
N TYR A 29 5.42 -10.48 -8.34
CA TYR A 29 6.72 -10.81 -8.91
C TYR A 29 7.82 -10.44 -7.92
N VAL A 30 8.83 -11.30 -7.79
CA VAL A 30 10.01 -11.03 -6.95
C VAL A 30 11.26 -11.31 -7.78
N ASP A 31 12.07 -10.28 -7.96
CA ASP A 31 13.38 -10.34 -8.60
C ASP A 31 14.46 -10.18 -7.52
N ALA A 32 15.48 -11.02 -7.53
CA ALA A 32 16.61 -10.98 -6.60
C ALA A 32 17.80 -11.76 -7.16
N VAL A 33 18.99 -11.44 -6.71
CA VAL A 33 20.20 -12.20 -7.09
C VAL A 33 20.21 -13.60 -6.46
N LYS A 34 19.67 -13.74 -5.23
CA LYS A 34 19.69 -15.00 -4.49
C LYS A 34 18.34 -15.29 -3.84
N GLN A 35 17.92 -16.56 -3.92
CA GLN A 35 16.75 -17.09 -3.24
C GLN A 35 17.12 -18.35 -2.44
N VAL A 36 16.60 -18.45 -1.21
CA VAL A 36 16.64 -19.64 -0.36
C VAL A 36 15.21 -19.96 0.06
N ALA A 37 14.78 -21.19 -0.19
CA ALA A 37 13.45 -21.66 0.21
C ALA A 37 13.59 -22.76 1.28
N GLU A 38 13.03 -22.49 2.46
CA GLU A 38 13.00 -23.38 3.63
C GLU A 38 11.56 -23.92 3.78
N MET A 39 11.27 -25.01 3.08
CA MET A 39 9.91 -25.53 2.93
C MET A 39 9.30 -25.99 4.27
N GLN A 40 10.11 -26.51 5.19
CA GLN A 40 9.65 -26.93 6.52
C GLN A 40 9.19 -25.74 7.37
N ASP A 41 9.83 -24.58 7.20
CA ASP A 41 9.52 -23.36 7.94
C ASP A 41 8.53 -22.45 7.21
N ASN A 42 8.03 -22.90 6.04
CA ASN A 42 7.19 -22.06 5.17
C ASN A 42 7.79 -20.69 4.89
N ARG A 43 9.11 -20.62 4.75
CA ARG A 43 9.89 -19.41 4.60
C ARG A 43 10.62 -19.38 3.26
N ILE A 44 10.59 -18.23 2.61
CA ILE A 44 11.44 -17.94 1.46
C ILE A 44 12.22 -16.66 1.76
N THR A 45 13.51 -16.67 1.56
CA THR A 45 14.38 -15.51 1.72
C THR A 45 14.96 -15.14 0.36
N PHE A 46 14.75 -13.90 -0.04
CA PHE A 46 15.38 -13.27 -1.20
C PHE A 46 16.45 -12.30 -0.69
N SER A 47 17.56 -12.19 -1.38
CA SER A 47 18.65 -11.27 -0.99
C SER A 47 19.41 -10.76 -2.20
N GLU A 48 20.03 -9.61 -2.01
CA GLU A 48 20.80 -8.84 -2.98
C GLU A 48 19.92 -8.23 -4.08
N ASP A 49 19.73 -6.92 -4.01
CA ASP A 49 18.94 -6.08 -4.93
C ASP A 49 17.52 -6.61 -5.17
N VAL A 50 16.77 -6.81 -4.09
CA VAL A 50 15.44 -7.40 -4.17
C VAL A 50 14.43 -6.36 -4.64
N ILE A 51 13.66 -6.70 -5.67
CA ILE A 51 12.54 -5.91 -6.17
C ILE A 51 11.27 -6.76 -6.14
N ILE A 52 10.22 -6.27 -5.47
CA ILE A 52 8.88 -6.88 -5.49
C ILE A 52 7.96 -5.94 -6.26
N THR A 53 7.14 -6.51 -7.13
CA THR A 53 6.10 -5.76 -7.85
C THR A 53 4.75 -6.50 -7.79
N GLN A 54 3.66 -5.72 -7.58
CA GLN A 54 2.28 -6.20 -7.65
C GLN A 54 1.39 -5.06 -8.14
N GLY A 55 0.96 -5.10 -9.41
CA GLY A 55 0.29 -3.97 -10.04
C GLY A 55 1.17 -2.71 -9.99
N THR A 56 0.70 -1.64 -9.34
CA THR A 56 1.47 -0.40 -9.12
C THR A 56 2.37 -0.45 -7.90
N ILE A 57 2.18 -1.43 -7.00
CA ILE A 57 3.00 -1.59 -5.79
C ILE A 57 4.41 -2.02 -6.19
N LYS A 58 5.41 -1.33 -5.66
CA LYS A 58 6.83 -1.65 -5.82
C LYS A 58 7.57 -1.53 -4.49
N ILE A 59 8.26 -2.60 -4.09
CA ILE A 59 9.12 -2.61 -2.91
C ILE A 59 10.55 -2.91 -3.36
N LYS A 60 11.53 -2.14 -2.86
CA LYS A 60 12.95 -2.41 -3.06
C LYS A 60 13.64 -2.58 -1.72
N ALA A 61 14.55 -3.54 -1.63
CA ALA A 61 15.25 -3.86 -0.39
C ALA A 61 16.55 -4.65 -0.64
N ASP A 62 17.41 -4.72 0.38
CA ASP A 62 18.60 -5.56 0.34
C ASP A 62 18.24 -7.04 0.58
N LYS A 63 17.18 -7.26 1.37
CA LYS A 63 16.70 -8.60 1.73
C LYS A 63 15.20 -8.59 1.95
N VAL A 64 14.52 -9.64 1.51
CA VAL A 64 13.10 -9.89 1.78
C VAL A 64 12.90 -11.28 2.33
N VAL A 65 12.12 -11.37 3.41
CA VAL A 65 11.67 -12.65 3.98
C VAL A 65 10.18 -12.76 3.78
N VAL A 66 9.75 -13.83 3.12
CA VAL A 66 8.35 -14.20 2.92
C VAL A 66 8.01 -15.37 3.84
N ILE A 67 6.99 -15.20 4.67
CA ILE A 67 6.45 -16.27 5.52
C ILE A 67 5.03 -16.55 5.05
N ARG A 68 4.76 -17.84 4.77
CA ARG A 68 3.42 -18.33 4.45
C ARG A 68 2.79 -18.90 5.71
N SER A 69 1.67 -18.36 6.14
CA SER A 69 0.80 -19.06 7.07
C SER A 69 -0.18 -19.95 6.30
N GLY A 70 -0.72 -21.02 6.93
CA GLY A 70 -1.45 -22.08 6.24
C GLY A 70 -2.67 -21.67 5.40
N ASP A 71 -3.19 -20.47 5.55
CA ASP A 71 -4.31 -19.94 4.77
C ASP A 71 -3.83 -19.29 3.46
N LYS A 72 -4.61 -19.47 2.39
CA LYS A 72 -4.35 -18.77 1.12
C LYS A 72 -4.38 -17.24 1.32
N GLY A 73 -3.35 -16.57 0.81
CA GLY A 73 -3.24 -15.10 0.87
C GLY A 73 -2.74 -14.55 2.21
N ALA A 74 -2.43 -15.41 3.18
CA ALA A 74 -1.89 -15.00 4.47
C ALA A 74 -0.36 -14.86 4.47
N GLU A 75 0.21 -14.60 3.29
CA GLU A 75 1.63 -14.30 3.16
C GLU A 75 1.97 -12.96 3.79
N VAL A 76 3.07 -12.96 4.50
CA VAL A 76 3.69 -11.76 5.05
C VAL A 76 5.08 -11.61 4.45
N MET A 77 5.32 -10.48 3.81
CA MET A 77 6.62 -10.10 3.29
C MET A 77 7.24 -9.05 4.20
N THR A 78 8.49 -9.24 4.61
CA THR A 78 9.27 -8.26 5.36
C THR A 78 10.52 -7.92 4.58
N ALA A 79 10.58 -6.70 4.09
CA ALA A 79 11.70 -6.13 3.38
C ALA A 79 12.61 -5.38 4.35
N TYR A 80 13.91 -5.59 4.25
CA TYR A 80 14.96 -4.96 5.04
C TYR A 80 15.92 -4.24 4.10
N GLY A 81 16.28 -3.01 4.43
CA GLY A 81 17.20 -2.20 3.64
C GLY A 81 17.68 -0.96 4.36
N ASN A 82 18.59 -0.23 3.74
CA ASN A 82 19.10 1.03 4.28
C ASN A 82 19.05 2.15 3.22
N PRO A 83 17.82 2.63 2.89
CA PRO A 83 16.50 2.16 3.37
C PRO A 83 15.89 1.08 2.47
N ALA A 84 14.93 0.32 3.01
CA ALA A 84 13.91 -0.32 2.20
C ALA A 84 12.89 0.73 1.73
N THR A 85 12.34 0.59 0.52
CA THR A 85 11.40 1.57 -0.06
C THR A 85 10.11 0.91 -0.51
N PHE A 86 9.01 1.65 -0.44
CA PHE A 86 7.68 1.28 -0.92
C PHE A 86 7.13 2.37 -1.83
N PHE A 87 6.51 1.97 -2.92
CA PHE A 87 5.82 2.84 -3.85
C PHE A 87 4.47 2.23 -4.23
N GLN A 88 3.45 3.06 -4.39
CA GLN A 88 2.13 2.68 -4.93
C GLN A 88 1.47 3.89 -5.57
N VAL A 89 0.65 3.67 -6.61
CA VAL A 89 -0.27 4.67 -7.13
C VAL A 89 -1.67 4.36 -6.59
N LEU A 90 -2.26 5.31 -5.88
CA LEU A 90 -3.61 5.18 -5.33
C LEU A 90 -4.69 5.25 -6.42
N ASP A 91 -5.93 4.90 -6.08
CA ASP A 91 -7.07 4.90 -7.00
C ASP A 91 -7.36 6.28 -7.62
N ASN A 92 -7.05 7.35 -6.87
CA ASN A 92 -7.14 8.73 -7.35
C ASN A 92 -5.95 9.18 -8.23
N GLY A 93 -5.06 8.25 -8.61
CA GLY A 93 -3.86 8.51 -9.42
C GLY A 93 -2.69 9.12 -8.65
N LYS A 94 -2.83 9.38 -7.35
CA LYS A 94 -1.77 10.00 -6.55
C LYS A 94 -0.74 8.97 -6.08
N PRO A 95 0.57 9.26 -6.23
CA PRO A 95 1.61 8.36 -5.77
C PRO A 95 1.80 8.46 -4.25
N VAL A 96 2.00 7.31 -3.61
CA VAL A 96 2.49 7.18 -2.24
C VAL A 96 3.90 6.60 -2.29
N ASN A 97 4.82 7.25 -1.60
CA ASN A 97 6.20 6.80 -1.41
C ASN A 97 6.46 6.62 0.07
N ALA A 98 7.13 5.54 0.44
CA ALA A 98 7.55 5.35 1.80
C ALA A 98 8.95 4.72 1.87
N HIS A 99 9.64 4.95 2.97
CA HIS A 99 10.89 4.25 3.26
C HIS A 99 11.09 4.06 4.76
N GLY A 100 11.95 3.13 5.11
CA GLY A 100 12.35 2.82 6.48
C GLY A 100 13.41 1.72 6.52
N ASN A 101 13.89 1.36 7.70
CA ASN A 101 14.86 0.27 7.84
C ASN A 101 14.22 -1.09 7.53
N SER A 102 12.91 -1.22 7.81
CA SER A 102 12.14 -2.37 7.37
C SER A 102 10.71 -1.98 6.95
N ILE A 103 10.19 -2.72 5.99
CA ILE A 103 8.81 -2.60 5.50
C ILE A 103 8.19 -3.98 5.53
N ARG A 104 7.13 -4.14 6.34
CA ARG A 104 6.33 -5.34 6.44
C ARG A 104 5.03 -5.14 5.66
N TYR A 105 4.78 -6.02 4.70
CA TYR A 105 3.55 -6.04 3.92
C TYR A 105 2.76 -7.33 4.20
N GLU A 106 1.56 -7.17 4.73
CA GLU A 106 0.61 -8.24 5.01
C GLU A 106 -0.43 -8.28 3.88
N LEU A 107 -0.31 -9.25 2.97
CA LEU A 107 -1.11 -9.30 1.75
C LEU A 107 -2.62 -9.40 2.05
N LYS A 108 -3.01 -10.31 2.95
CA LYS A 108 -4.41 -10.52 3.32
C LYS A 108 -5.05 -9.28 3.94
N ASN A 109 -4.31 -8.59 4.79
CA ASN A 109 -4.80 -7.42 5.53
C ASN A 109 -4.62 -6.12 4.73
N ARG A 110 -3.86 -6.15 3.63
CA ARG A 110 -3.49 -4.97 2.84
C ARG A 110 -2.88 -3.88 3.71
N LEU A 111 -2.04 -4.31 4.66
CA LEU A 111 -1.42 -3.47 5.67
C LEU A 111 0.09 -3.37 5.43
N VAL A 112 0.58 -2.15 5.32
CA VAL A 112 2.01 -1.84 5.28
C VAL A 112 2.44 -1.29 6.63
N THR A 113 3.50 -1.85 7.21
CA THR A 113 4.13 -1.34 8.43
C THR A 113 5.57 -0.98 8.14
N ILE A 114 5.94 0.28 8.35
CA ILE A 114 7.27 0.82 8.15
C ILE A 114 7.89 1.01 9.53
N THR A 115 9.11 0.52 9.73
CA THR A 115 9.79 0.60 11.03
C THR A 115 11.21 1.10 10.88
N GLY A 116 11.62 1.99 11.79
CA GLY A 116 12.95 2.58 11.87
C GLY A 116 13.20 3.64 10.81
N ASN A 117 13.38 4.89 11.23
CA ASN A 117 13.55 6.04 10.34
C ASN A 117 12.47 6.11 9.26
N GLY A 118 11.22 5.82 9.67
CA GLY A 118 10.10 5.73 8.76
C GLY A 118 9.68 7.08 8.20
N GLN A 119 9.43 7.12 6.90
CA GLN A 119 8.83 8.25 6.22
C GLN A 119 7.75 7.74 5.26
N LEU A 120 6.62 8.43 5.21
CA LEU A 120 5.60 8.27 4.19
C LEU A 120 5.31 9.63 3.57
N LYS A 121 5.36 9.69 2.25
CA LYS A 121 5.09 10.90 1.46
C LYS A 121 3.98 10.63 0.47
N GLN A 122 3.00 11.54 0.42
CA GLN A 122 1.94 11.57 -0.58
C GLN A 122 1.85 13.01 -1.12
N GLU A 123 2.13 13.20 -2.40
CA GLU A 123 2.28 14.53 -2.99
C GLU A 123 3.33 15.35 -2.19
N ASP A 124 2.90 16.48 -1.65
CA ASP A 124 3.75 17.37 -0.85
C ASP A 124 3.57 17.18 0.66
N SER A 125 2.64 16.31 1.08
CA SER A 125 2.49 15.92 2.47
C SER A 125 3.46 14.81 2.85
N GLN A 126 4.05 14.94 4.03
CA GLN A 126 5.03 13.99 4.53
C GLN A 126 4.82 13.74 6.02
N VAL A 127 4.92 12.48 6.41
CA VAL A 127 4.94 12.05 7.82
C VAL A 127 6.19 11.26 8.08
N THR A 128 6.87 11.55 9.21
CA THR A 128 8.03 10.79 9.68
C THR A 128 7.78 10.27 11.09
N GLY A 129 8.24 9.07 11.38
CA GLY A 129 8.10 8.42 12.68
C GLY A 129 8.93 7.13 12.76
N ASP A 130 9.01 6.53 13.94
CA ASP A 130 9.71 5.26 14.13
C ASP A 130 8.88 4.06 13.68
N LEU A 131 7.57 4.20 13.73
CA LEU A 131 6.60 3.22 13.28
C LEU A 131 5.48 3.93 12.52
N ILE A 132 5.25 3.53 11.28
CA ILE A 132 4.13 4.01 10.46
C ILE A 132 3.36 2.80 9.98
N ARG A 133 2.06 2.73 10.29
CA ARG A 133 1.13 1.73 9.77
C ARG A 133 0.21 2.38 8.76
N TYR A 134 0.13 1.80 7.58
CA TYR A 134 -0.72 2.28 6.49
C TYR A 134 -1.65 1.15 6.02
N ASP A 135 -2.96 1.33 6.27
CA ASP A 135 -4.03 0.49 5.74
C ASP A 135 -4.37 0.99 4.33
N ILE A 136 -4.01 0.21 3.32
CA ILE A 136 -4.11 0.62 1.91
C ILE A 136 -5.59 0.78 1.50
N VAL A 137 -6.47 -0.10 1.99
CA VAL A 137 -7.90 -0.08 1.62
C VAL A 137 -8.62 1.10 2.23
N LYS A 138 -8.39 1.32 3.53
CA LYS A 138 -9.03 2.43 4.26
C LYS A 138 -8.33 3.76 4.04
N GLN A 139 -7.15 3.77 3.38
CA GLN A 139 -6.27 4.92 3.24
C GLN A 139 -6.01 5.60 4.60
N LYS A 140 -5.89 4.78 5.65
CA LYS A 140 -5.69 5.22 7.03
C LYS A 140 -4.25 4.99 7.45
N MET A 141 -3.63 6.04 7.95
CA MET A 141 -2.27 6.00 8.47
C MET A 141 -2.27 6.26 9.98
N ILE A 142 -1.39 5.54 10.68
CA ILE A 142 -1.05 5.77 12.09
C ILE A 142 0.48 5.88 12.15
N ALA A 143 1.00 6.96 12.72
CA ALA A 143 2.43 7.16 12.94
C ALA A 143 2.73 7.29 14.43
N GLU A 144 3.78 6.64 14.89
CA GLU A 144 4.21 6.61 16.28
C GLU A 144 5.72 6.85 16.39
N SER A 145 6.17 7.40 17.50
CA SER A 145 7.59 7.57 17.82
C SER A 145 8.01 6.68 18.99
N LYS A 146 9.30 6.31 19.05
CA LYS A 146 9.87 5.43 20.06
C LYS A 146 10.16 6.15 21.39
N GLY A 147 9.20 6.76 22.01
CA GLY A 147 9.39 7.31 23.36
C GLY A 147 9.29 8.84 23.44
N PRO A 148 9.42 9.41 24.62
CA PRO A 148 9.01 10.79 24.90
C PRO A 148 9.90 11.88 24.28
N THR A 149 11.11 11.53 23.86
CA THR A 149 12.08 12.49 23.28
C THR A 149 12.02 12.57 21.75
N GLN A 150 11.43 11.55 21.11
CA GLN A 150 11.21 11.53 19.66
C GLN A 150 9.77 11.91 19.38
N ARG A 151 9.54 12.55 18.23
CA ARG A 151 8.21 13.00 17.86
C ARG A 151 7.89 12.58 16.42
N VAL A 152 6.63 12.24 16.19
CA VAL A 152 6.09 12.20 14.82
C VAL A 152 6.12 13.63 14.28
N LYS A 153 6.66 13.78 13.07
CA LYS A 153 6.66 15.07 12.36
C LYS A 153 5.79 14.93 11.13
N THR A 154 4.89 15.89 10.94
CA THR A 154 4.03 15.95 9.77
C THR A 154 4.19 17.31 9.11
N VAL A 155 4.29 17.32 7.78
CA VAL A 155 4.31 18.50 6.93
C VAL A 155 3.08 18.43 6.04
N PHE A 156 2.29 19.51 6.01
CA PHE A 156 1.16 19.69 5.11
C PHE A 156 1.37 20.96 4.28
N LEU A 157 0.85 20.97 3.07
CA LEU A 157 0.65 22.23 2.36
C LEU A 157 -0.59 22.95 2.90
N PRO A 158 -0.63 24.31 2.86
CA PRO A 158 -1.80 25.10 3.30
C PRO A 158 -3.12 24.65 2.65
N ASP A 159 -3.12 24.40 1.35
CA ASP A 159 -4.29 23.97 0.57
C ASP A 159 -4.86 22.61 1.00
N GLN A 160 -4.06 21.79 1.67
CA GLN A 160 -4.49 20.47 2.16
C GLN A 160 -5.17 20.57 3.53
N VAL A 161 -4.81 21.57 4.34
CA VAL A 161 -5.42 21.79 5.66
C VAL A 161 -6.85 22.30 5.51
N GLU A 162 -7.12 23.15 4.52
CA GLU A 162 -8.47 23.67 4.24
C GLU A 162 -9.48 22.57 3.87
N ASN A 163 -9.04 21.44 3.33
CA ASN A 163 -9.91 20.35 2.95
C ASN A 163 -10.35 19.46 4.12
N PHE A 164 -9.68 19.52 5.30
CA PHE A 164 -10.11 18.81 6.49
C PHE A 164 -11.33 19.45 7.18
N ASP A 165 -11.57 20.75 6.94
CA ASP A 165 -12.68 21.49 7.55
C ASP A 165 -13.98 21.43 6.73
N LYS A 166 -13.96 20.83 5.55
CA LYS A 166 -15.18 20.63 4.77
C LYS A 166 -15.87 19.34 5.22
N PRO A 167 -17.12 19.40 5.75
CA PRO A 167 -17.89 18.19 6.01
C PRO A 167 -18.05 17.43 4.70
N ALA A 168 -17.87 16.10 4.75
CA ALA A 168 -18.20 15.24 3.62
C ALA A 168 -19.65 15.49 3.25
N ASP A 169 -19.90 16.00 2.04
CA ASP A 169 -21.25 16.18 1.53
C ASP A 169 -22.00 14.85 1.61
N GLN A 170 -23.13 14.89 2.32
CA GLN A 170 -24.06 13.79 2.51
C GLN A 170 -24.82 13.49 1.23
#